data_9d3ace9474336afde0480757695e7979
#
_entry.id   9d3ace9474336afde0480757695e7979
#
_cell.length_a   1.000
_cell.length_b   1.000
_cell.length_c   1.000
_cell.angle_alpha   90.00
_cell.angle_beta   90.00
_cell.angle_gamma   90.00
#
_symmetry.space_group_name_H-M   'P 1'
#
loop_
_entity.id
_entity.type
_entity.pdbx_description
1 polymer ?
#
loop_
_entity_poly.entity_id
_entity_poly.type
_entity_poly.pdbx_seq_one_letter_code
_entity_poly.pdbx_strand_id
1 'polypeptide(L)'
;FMTSEKDAKGKKHENNPKGTDMKWFPIYQHPTKGCTLTDVSKIKSAKCEVLSNGNYKITIVLKADINPEPCDPKTGVISKGFTGTMFSPLAKADIDNTLQNDPNVTKVVKDVEYSLKYYDCTAVLTYNPKTNHMVDLYQYMHVLITGSGKVLGSKFNGSAVLDNYLEITNVKY
;
A
#
# COMPACT_ATOMS: atom_id res chain seq x y z
N PHE A 1 4.58 -9.32 -17.77
CA PHE A 1 4.60 -7.89 -18.15
C PHE A 1 3.22 -7.31 -17.88
N MET A 2 3.11 -6.45 -16.89
CA MET A 2 1.89 -5.66 -16.66
C MET A 2 1.90 -4.51 -17.66
N THR A 3 0.86 -4.45 -18.50
CA THR A 3 0.63 -3.26 -19.33
C THR A 3 -0.21 -2.30 -18.52
N SER A 4 0.29 -1.10 -18.27
CA SER A 4 -0.49 -0.04 -17.65
C SER A 4 -1.10 0.84 -18.73
N GLU A 5 -2.42 0.94 -18.77
CA GLU A 5 -3.12 1.91 -19.58
C GLU A 5 -3.55 3.08 -18.71
N LYS A 6 -3.52 4.29 -19.25
CA LYS A 6 -4.09 5.46 -18.59
C LYS A 6 -5.48 5.71 -19.14
N ASP A 7 -6.46 5.90 -18.26
CA ASP A 7 -7.78 6.37 -18.69
C ASP A 7 -7.74 7.85 -19.14
N ALA A 8 -8.89 8.35 -19.63
CA ALA A 8 -9.01 9.74 -20.06
C ALA A 8 -8.71 10.79 -18.98
N LYS A 9 -8.63 10.37 -17.70
CA LYS A 9 -8.26 11.19 -16.55
C LYS A 9 -6.81 11.01 -16.13
N GLY A 10 -6.02 10.24 -16.89
CA GLY A 10 -4.61 9.95 -16.59
C GLY A 10 -4.38 8.91 -15.49
N LYS A 11 -5.43 8.27 -14.98
CA LYS A 11 -5.33 7.19 -13.99
C LYS A 11 -4.72 5.96 -14.65
N LYS A 12 -3.66 5.39 -14.04
CA LYS A 12 -3.06 4.15 -14.53
C LYS A 12 -3.98 2.96 -14.24
N HIS A 13 -4.23 2.16 -15.25
CA HIS A 13 -4.87 0.86 -15.12
C HIS A 13 -3.85 -0.23 -15.43
N GLU A 14 -3.76 -1.21 -14.56
CA GLU A 14 -2.94 -2.38 -14.76
C GLU A 14 -3.87 -3.57 -15.05
N ASN A 15 -3.68 -4.19 -16.21
CA ASN A 15 -4.45 -5.36 -16.61
C ASN A 15 -3.70 -6.61 -16.18
N ASN A 16 -4.22 -7.31 -15.19
CA ASN A 16 -3.69 -8.59 -14.80
C ASN A 16 -4.24 -9.69 -15.73
N PRO A 17 -3.39 -10.59 -16.24
CA PRO A 17 -3.85 -11.71 -17.05
C PRO A 17 -4.88 -12.56 -16.31
N LYS A 18 -5.81 -13.16 -17.07
CA LYS A 18 -6.73 -14.15 -16.50
C LYS A 18 -5.94 -15.28 -15.84
N GLY A 19 -6.34 -15.65 -14.64
CA GLY A 19 -5.67 -16.69 -13.84
C GLY A 19 -4.58 -16.16 -12.91
N THR A 20 -4.37 -14.83 -12.83
CA THR A 20 -3.52 -14.23 -11.81
C THR A 20 -4.04 -14.59 -10.42
N ASP A 21 -3.16 -15.08 -9.56
CA ASP A 21 -3.53 -15.45 -8.19
C ASP A 21 -3.79 -14.20 -7.34
N MET A 22 -5.05 -14.04 -6.91
CA MET A 22 -5.53 -12.89 -6.16
C MET A 22 -5.77 -13.20 -4.67
N LYS A 23 -5.37 -14.36 -4.19
CA LYS A 23 -5.61 -14.79 -2.80
C LYS A 23 -4.64 -14.19 -1.79
N TRP A 24 -3.53 -13.63 -2.24
CA TRP A 24 -2.49 -13.05 -1.38
C TRP A 24 -2.62 -11.53 -1.30
N PHE A 25 -2.35 -10.98 -0.14
CA PHE A 25 -2.14 -9.55 0.06
C PHE A 25 -0.64 -9.26 0.19
N PRO A 26 -0.18 -8.08 -0.26
CA PRO A 26 -0.88 -7.13 -1.13
C PRO A 26 -1.02 -7.66 -2.56
N ILE A 27 -2.22 -7.57 -3.11
CA ILE A 27 -2.59 -8.22 -4.38
C ILE A 27 -1.82 -7.63 -5.57
N TYR A 28 -1.68 -6.33 -5.64
CA TYR A 28 -1.16 -5.66 -6.82
C TYR A 28 0.34 -5.88 -7.06
N GLN A 29 1.09 -6.33 -6.08
CA GLN A 29 2.51 -6.65 -6.25
C GLN A 29 2.75 -8.07 -6.76
N HIS A 30 1.68 -8.85 -6.96
CA HIS A 30 1.76 -10.26 -7.36
C HIS A 30 2.78 -11.06 -6.55
N PRO A 31 2.72 -11.04 -5.24
CA PRO A 31 3.67 -11.77 -4.43
C PRO A 31 3.49 -13.28 -4.66
N THR A 32 4.58 -14.01 -4.69
CA THR A 32 4.52 -15.48 -4.65
C THR A 32 4.01 -15.97 -3.30
N LYS A 33 4.23 -15.15 -2.27
CA LYS A 33 3.69 -15.32 -0.92
C LYS A 33 3.20 -13.97 -0.41
N GLY A 34 2.01 -13.96 0.18
CA GLY A 34 1.47 -12.81 0.89
C GLY A 34 1.76 -12.89 2.38
N CYS A 35 1.56 -11.78 3.04
CA CYS A 35 1.61 -11.68 4.49
C CYS A 35 0.22 -11.82 5.08
N THR A 36 0.15 -12.27 6.33
CA THR A 36 -1.10 -12.36 7.08
C THR A 36 -1.02 -11.47 8.30
N LEU A 37 -2.02 -10.63 8.50
CA LEU A 37 -2.19 -9.89 9.75
C LEU A 37 -2.68 -10.84 10.84
N THR A 38 -1.78 -11.27 11.70
CA THR A 38 -2.09 -12.21 12.80
C THR A 38 -2.48 -11.51 14.10
N ASP A 39 -2.02 -10.27 14.29
CA ASP A 39 -2.32 -9.46 15.47
C ASP A 39 -3.50 -8.53 15.23
N VAL A 40 -4.70 -8.96 15.62
CA VAL A 40 -5.93 -8.18 15.50
C VAL A 40 -5.90 -6.87 16.29
N SER A 41 -4.99 -6.73 17.26
CA SER A 41 -4.82 -5.46 18.00
C SER A 41 -4.34 -4.32 17.11
N LYS A 42 -3.81 -4.59 15.92
CA LYS A 42 -3.39 -3.61 14.91
C LYS A 42 -4.57 -3.04 14.12
N ILE A 43 -5.73 -3.67 14.20
CA ILE A 43 -6.96 -3.16 13.57
C ILE A 43 -7.53 -2.03 14.44
N LYS A 44 -7.80 -0.88 13.81
CA LYS A 44 -8.49 0.26 14.43
C LYS A 44 -9.99 0.03 14.45
N SER A 45 -10.53 -0.44 13.31
CA SER A 45 -11.93 -0.82 13.18
C SER A 45 -12.11 -1.86 12.07
N ALA A 46 -13.13 -2.71 12.24
CA ALA A 46 -13.57 -3.65 11.22
C ALA A 46 -15.11 -3.65 11.17
N LYS A 47 -15.67 -3.69 9.97
CA LYS A 47 -17.11 -3.73 9.71
C LYS A 47 -17.41 -4.73 8.61
N CYS A 48 -18.48 -5.49 8.75
CA CYS A 48 -19.01 -6.34 7.70
C CYS A 48 -20.49 -5.99 7.47
N GLU A 49 -20.86 -5.75 6.23
CA GLU A 49 -22.22 -5.44 5.80
C GLU A 49 -22.67 -6.44 4.77
N VAL A 50 -23.90 -6.95 4.90
CA VAL A 50 -24.53 -7.78 3.87
C VAL A 50 -25.24 -6.87 2.89
N LEU A 51 -24.84 -6.91 1.63
CA LEU A 51 -25.43 -6.13 0.56
C LEU A 51 -26.72 -6.78 0.05
N SER A 52 -27.60 -6.00 -0.62
CA SER A 52 -28.88 -6.47 -1.14
C SER A 52 -28.78 -7.66 -2.11
N ASN A 53 -27.65 -7.82 -2.79
CA ASN A 53 -27.35 -8.94 -3.68
C ASN A 53 -26.75 -10.16 -2.95
N GLY A 54 -26.63 -10.11 -1.62
CA GLY A 54 -26.08 -11.19 -0.79
C GLY A 54 -24.54 -11.21 -0.69
N ASN A 55 -23.86 -10.27 -1.31
CA ASN A 55 -22.40 -10.11 -1.14
C ASN A 55 -22.10 -9.49 0.23
N TYR A 56 -20.89 -9.70 0.71
CA TYR A 56 -20.36 -9.06 1.91
C TYR A 56 -19.45 -7.89 1.54
N LYS A 57 -19.67 -6.74 2.17
CA LYS A 57 -18.75 -5.60 2.13
C LYS A 57 -17.99 -5.55 3.43
N ILE A 58 -16.70 -5.83 3.38
CA ILE A 58 -15.81 -5.89 4.53
C ILE A 58 -14.91 -4.66 4.50
N THR A 59 -14.98 -3.85 5.55
CA THR A 59 -14.12 -2.66 5.71
C THR A 59 -13.20 -2.89 6.88
N ILE A 60 -11.89 -2.76 6.66
CA ILE A 60 -10.86 -2.86 7.69
C ILE A 60 -10.04 -1.58 7.67
N VAL A 61 -9.88 -0.95 8.84
CA VAL A 61 -9.01 0.21 9.04
C VAL A 61 -7.89 -0.19 9.98
N LEU A 62 -6.65 0.03 9.60
CA LEU A 62 -5.49 -0.23 10.45
C LEU A 62 -5.22 0.96 11.39
N LYS A 63 -4.59 0.66 12.53
CA LYS A 63 -3.99 1.68 13.40
C LYS A 63 -2.79 2.32 12.69
N ALA A 64 -2.33 3.44 13.22
CA ALA A 64 -1.14 4.10 12.70
C ALA A 64 0.11 3.24 12.88
N ASP A 65 0.99 3.28 11.87
CA ASP A 65 2.24 2.53 11.82
C ASP A 65 3.38 3.46 11.37
N ILE A 66 4.54 3.31 11.96
CA ILE A 66 5.69 4.20 11.73
C ILE A 66 6.79 3.46 10.97
N ASN A 67 7.13 3.96 9.79
CA ASN A 67 8.14 3.38 8.92
C ASN A 67 7.92 1.85 8.72
N PRO A 68 6.69 1.41 8.35
CA PRO A 68 6.48 0.00 8.02
C PRO A 68 7.24 -0.36 6.74
N GLU A 69 7.62 -1.63 6.63
CA GLU A 69 8.18 -2.19 5.41
C GLU A 69 7.10 -2.96 4.62
N PRO A 70 7.22 -3.04 3.31
CA PRO A 70 6.35 -3.88 2.49
C PRO A 70 6.56 -5.37 2.81
N CYS A 71 5.57 -6.18 2.45
CA CYS A 71 5.72 -7.63 2.44
C CYS A 71 6.75 -8.05 1.39
N ASP A 72 7.75 -8.84 1.79
CA ASP A 72 8.65 -9.47 0.83
C ASP A 72 7.87 -10.53 0.02
N PRO A 73 7.69 -10.34 -1.29
CA PRO A 73 6.88 -11.23 -2.11
C PRO A 73 7.49 -12.64 -2.27
N LYS A 74 8.76 -12.81 -1.96
CA LYS A 74 9.45 -14.13 -2.06
C LYS A 74 9.26 -14.95 -0.79
N THR A 75 9.30 -14.31 0.36
CA THR A 75 9.28 -14.99 1.66
C THR A 75 7.93 -14.89 2.36
N GLY A 76 7.12 -13.88 2.06
CA GLY A 76 5.89 -13.57 2.77
C GLY A 76 6.14 -12.99 4.16
N VAL A 77 7.30 -12.39 4.38
CA VAL A 77 7.70 -11.83 5.68
C VAL A 77 7.74 -10.31 5.61
N ILE A 78 7.36 -9.65 6.69
CA ILE A 78 7.52 -8.22 6.91
C ILE A 78 8.65 -8.04 7.93
N SER A 79 9.64 -7.22 7.57
CA SER A 79 10.77 -6.94 8.46
C SER A 79 10.44 -5.93 9.55
N LYS A 80 9.41 -5.06 9.32
CA LYS A 80 9.03 -4.02 10.27
C LYS A 80 7.59 -3.58 10.08
N GLY A 81 6.89 -3.32 11.18
CA GLY A 81 5.51 -2.84 11.19
C GLY A 81 4.50 -3.91 10.84
N PHE A 82 3.31 -3.47 10.44
CA PHE A 82 2.19 -4.35 10.09
C PHE A 82 1.39 -3.86 8.86
N THR A 83 1.56 -2.61 8.44
CA THR A 83 0.85 -2.06 7.27
C THR A 83 1.08 -2.90 6.02
N GLY A 84 2.30 -3.42 5.83
CA GLY A 84 2.66 -4.28 4.72
C GLY A 84 1.90 -5.62 4.65
N THR A 85 1.10 -5.99 5.66
CA THR A 85 0.25 -7.20 5.61
C THR A 85 -0.92 -7.05 4.65
N MET A 86 -1.42 -5.83 4.49
CA MET A 86 -2.62 -5.55 3.69
C MET A 86 -2.37 -4.51 2.59
N PHE A 87 -1.31 -3.74 2.71
CA PHE A 87 -0.97 -2.62 1.83
C PHE A 87 0.47 -2.75 1.36
N SER A 88 0.88 -1.88 0.44
CA SER A 88 2.28 -1.79 0.00
C SER A 88 2.86 -0.43 0.36
N PRO A 89 3.35 -0.29 1.59
CA PRO A 89 4.06 0.90 1.98
C PRO A 89 5.35 1.07 1.15
N LEU A 90 5.87 2.28 1.11
CA LEU A 90 7.16 2.57 0.49
C LEU A 90 8.26 1.83 1.27
N ALA A 91 9.10 1.10 0.55
CA ALA A 91 10.27 0.49 1.16
C ALA A 91 11.28 1.56 1.57
N LYS A 92 11.73 1.52 2.81
CA LYS A 92 12.75 2.46 3.29
C LYS A 92 14.03 2.39 2.46
N ALA A 93 14.41 1.19 2.04
CA ALA A 93 15.59 0.98 1.21
C ALA A 93 15.52 1.74 -0.13
N ASP A 94 14.36 1.83 -0.76
CA ASP A 94 14.19 2.54 -2.04
C ASP A 94 14.32 4.05 -1.85
N ILE A 95 13.78 4.58 -0.75
CA ILE A 95 13.91 6.00 -0.39
C ILE A 95 15.37 6.32 -0.08
N ASP A 96 16.01 5.53 0.78
CA ASP A 96 17.41 5.72 1.15
C ASP A 96 18.33 5.64 -0.07
N ASN A 97 18.07 4.69 -0.97
CA ASN A 97 18.81 4.56 -2.23
C ASN A 97 18.68 5.82 -3.10
N THR A 98 17.48 6.37 -3.22
CA THR A 98 17.26 7.63 -3.95
C THR A 98 17.99 8.79 -3.30
N LEU A 99 17.92 8.92 -1.98
CA LEU A 99 18.58 9.99 -1.24
C LEU A 99 20.11 9.92 -1.29
N GLN A 100 20.67 8.69 -1.40
CA GLN A 100 22.12 8.46 -1.32
C GLN A 100 22.78 8.35 -2.69
N ASN A 101 22.06 7.85 -3.70
CA ASN A 101 22.65 7.42 -4.97
C ASN A 101 22.12 8.18 -6.20
N ASP A 102 20.98 8.91 -6.10
CA ASP A 102 20.53 9.72 -7.23
C ASP A 102 21.41 10.97 -7.34
N PRO A 103 22.19 11.14 -8.46
CA PRO A 103 23.09 12.28 -8.64
C PRO A 103 22.38 13.65 -8.61
N ASN A 104 21.10 13.73 -8.95
CA ASN A 104 20.35 14.97 -8.93
C ASN A 104 19.93 15.33 -7.51
N VAL A 105 19.66 14.34 -6.68
CA VAL A 105 19.30 14.52 -5.27
C VAL A 105 20.55 14.80 -4.44
N THR A 106 21.58 13.97 -4.56
CA THR A 106 22.79 14.06 -3.72
C THR A 106 23.60 15.33 -3.92
N LYS A 107 23.48 16.00 -5.07
CA LYS A 107 24.11 17.33 -5.30
C LYS A 107 23.51 18.43 -4.47
N VAL A 108 22.22 18.35 -4.19
CA VAL A 108 21.45 19.46 -3.60
C VAL A 108 20.94 19.17 -2.20
N VAL A 109 20.75 17.89 -1.86
CA VAL A 109 20.14 17.45 -0.58
C VAL A 109 21.17 16.68 0.25
N LYS A 110 21.31 17.05 1.51
CA LYS A 110 22.26 16.47 2.48
C LYS A 110 21.61 16.28 3.84
N ASP A 111 22.18 15.36 4.62
CA ASP A 111 21.84 15.15 6.04
C ASP A 111 20.33 14.94 6.26
N VAL A 112 19.68 14.13 5.39
CA VAL A 112 18.24 13.92 5.43
C VAL A 112 17.89 12.90 6.50
N GLU A 113 17.02 13.33 7.42
CA GLU A 113 16.28 12.47 8.33
C GLU A 113 14.80 12.55 7.97
N TYR A 114 14.10 11.40 7.98
CA TYR A 114 12.68 11.37 7.67
C TYR A 114 11.94 10.26 8.43
N SER A 115 10.64 10.44 8.53
CA SER A 115 9.71 9.46 9.08
C SER A 115 8.45 9.39 8.23
N LEU A 116 7.93 8.19 8.04
CA LEU A 116 6.71 7.89 7.32
C LEU A 116 5.68 7.36 8.32
N LYS A 117 4.65 8.14 8.62
CA LYS A 117 3.54 7.70 9.45
C LYS A 117 2.37 7.34 8.55
N TYR A 118 2.10 6.04 8.45
CA TYR A 118 0.88 5.51 7.82
C TYR A 118 -0.26 5.59 8.82
N TYR A 119 -1.41 6.10 8.42
CA TYR A 119 -2.57 6.25 9.31
C TYR A 119 -3.87 6.09 8.54
N ASP A 120 -4.89 5.59 9.21
CA ASP A 120 -6.23 5.35 8.64
C ASP A 120 -6.20 4.56 7.31
N CYS A 121 -5.18 3.69 7.15
CA CYS A 121 -5.09 2.82 5.99
C CYS A 121 -6.29 1.89 5.97
N THR A 122 -7.10 2.01 4.92
CA THR A 122 -8.42 1.39 4.82
C THR A 122 -8.47 0.44 3.63
N ALA A 123 -8.88 -0.80 3.88
CA ALA A 123 -9.23 -1.77 2.84
C ALA A 123 -10.74 -2.03 2.86
N VAL A 124 -11.36 -1.97 1.69
CA VAL A 124 -12.77 -2.30 1.47
C VAL A 124 -12.86 -3.42 0.45
N LEU A 125 -13.23 -4.60 0.89
CA LEU A 125 -13.38 -5.79 0.07
C LEU A 125 -14.87 -6.09 -0.13
N THR A 126 -15.32 -6.22 -1.37
CA THR A 126 -16.58 -6.85 -1.70
C THR A 126 -16.34 -8.31 -2.08
N TYR A 127 -17.02 -9.21 -1.39
CA TYR A 127 -16.82 -10.65 -1.46
C TYR A 127 -18.15 -11.38 -1.70
N ASN A 128 -18.16 -12.33 -2.63
CA ASN A 128 -19.30 -13.19 -2.89
C ASN A 128 -19.14 -14.51 -2.12
N PRO A 129 -19.93 -14.76 -1.05
CA PRO A 129 -19.79 -15.96 -0.23
C PRO A 129 -20.27 -17.23 -0.93
N LYS A 130 -21.10 -17.14 -1.97
CA LYS A 130 -21.60 -18.32 -2.71
C LYS A 130 -20.54 -18.90 -3.65
N THR A 131 -19.74 -18.02 -4.26
CA THR A 131 -18.72 -18.43 -5.22
C THR A 131 -17.32 -18.44 -4.61
N ASN A 132 -17.17 -17.91 -3.40
CA ASN A 132 -15.89 -17.69 -2.72
C ASN A 132 -14.95 -16.76 -3.51
N HIS A 133 -15.53 -15.75 -4.20
CA HIS A 133 -14.80 -14.86 -5.07
C HIS A 133 -14.79 -13.42 -4.53
N MET A 134 -13.66 -12.74 -4.71
CA MET A 134 -13.58 -11.30 -4.57
C MET A 134 -14.32 -10.63 -5.74
N VAL A 135 -15.13 -9.63 -5.47
CA VAL A 135 -15.83 -8.83 -6.50
C VAL A 135 -15.05 -7.56 -6.80
N ASP A 136 -14.70 -6.84 -5.76
CA ASP A 136 -13.88 -5.65 -5.84
C ASP A 136 -13.06 -5.43 -4.55
N LEU A 137 -11.97 -4.70 -4.68
CA LEU A 137 -11.12 -4.27 -3.58
C LEU A 137 -10.73 -2.81 -3.78
N TYR A 138 -10.91 -2.01 -2.74
CA TYR A 138 -10.41 -0.64 -2.64
C TYR A 138 -9.45 -0.55 -1.47
N GLN A 139 -8.29 0.05 -1.70
CA GLN A 139 -7.30 0.30 -0.65
C GLN A 139 -6.90 1.76 -0.66
N TYR A 140 -6.88 2.36 0.51
CA TYR A 140 -6.46 3.75 0.74
C TYR A 140 -5.36 3.77 1.78
N MET A 141 -4.25 4.45 1.47
CA MET A 141 -3.17 4.71 2.41
C MET A 141 -2.96 6.21 2.54
N HIS A 142 -3.00 6.70 3.77
CA HIS A 142 -2.61 8.05 4.11
C HIS A 142 -1.24 8.01 4.74
N VAL A 143 -0.31 8.82 4.23
CA VAL A 143 1.07 8.86 4.69
C VAL A 143 1.44 10.29 5.04
N LEU A 144 1.73 10.54 6.31
CA LEU A 144 2.39 11.77 6.74
C LEU A 144 3.90 11.56 6.67
N ILE A 145 4.54 12.27 5.81
CA ILE A 145 6.00 12.33 5.67
C ILE A 145 6.49 13.52 6.46
N THR A 146 7.38 13.30 7.41
CA THR A 146 8.10 14.36 8.08
C THR A 146 9.58 14.23 7.77
N GLY A 147 10.26 15.35 7.53
CA GLY A 147 11.67 15.30 7.19
C GLY A 147 12.40 16.58 7.53
N SER A 148 13.69 16.42 7.76
CA SER A 148 14.64 17.50 7.98
C SER A 148 15.94 17.22 7.22
N GLY A 149 16.74 18.25 6.99
CA GLY A 149 18.01 18.10 6.28
C GLY A 149 18.56 19.43 5.83
N LYS A 150 19.37 19.39 4.77
CA LYS A 150 19.90 20.57 4.11
C LYS A 150 19.63 20.52 2.61
N VAL A 151 19.23 21.65 2.03
CA VAL A 151 19.11 21.85 0.59
C VAL A 151 20.01 23.01 0.21
N LEU A 152 20.99 22.75 -0.68
CA LEU A 152 22.02 23.76 -1.07
C LEU A 152 22.68 24.44 0.15
N GLY A 153 22.93 23.67 1.22
CA GLY A 153 23.52 24.14 2.46
C GLY A 153 22.55 24.79 3.46
N SER A 154 21.34 25.15 3.05
CA SER A 154 20.31 25.70 3.93
C SER A 154 19.52 24.60 4.64
N LYS A 155 19.33 24.75 5.96
CA LYS A 155 18.50 23.79 6.74
C LYS A 155 17.04 23.89 6.31
N PHE A 156 16.39 22.74 6.22
CA PHE A 156 14.94 22.64 6.09
C PHE A 156 14.35 21.70 7.15
N ASN A 157 13.11 21.94 7.47
CA ASN A 157 12.25 21.05 8.23
C ASN A 157 10.85 21.18 7.63
N GLY A 158 10.19 20.06 7.38
CA GLY A 158 8.89 20.09 6.74
C GLY A 158 8.12 18.79 6.84
N SER A 159 6.88 18.86 6.40
CA SER A 159 6.02 17.70 6.29
C SER A 159 5.21 17.76 5.00
N ALA A 160 4.83 16.59 4.51
CA ALA A 160 3.93 16.41 3.37
C ALA A 160 2.96 15.27 3.68
N VAL A 161 1.76 15.36 3.13
CA VAL A 161 0.79 14.25 3.13
C VAL A 161 0.74 13.68 1.73
N LEU A 162 0.84 12.35 1.66
CA LEU A 162 0.67 11.58 0.44
C LEU A 162 -0.53 10.65 0.63
N ASP A 163 -1.48 10.72 -0.29
CA ASP A 163 -2.59 9.81 -0.37
C ASP A 163 -2.37 8.85 -1.55
N ASN A 164 -2.42 7.56 -1.27
CA ASN A 164 -2.31 6.51 -2.27
C ASN A 164 -3.55 5.64 -2.22
N TYR A 165 -4.07 5.29 -3.38
CA TYR A 165 -5.21 4.37 -3.47
C TYR A 165 -5.00 3.35 -4.57
N LEU A 166 -5.55 2.15 -4.35
CA LEU A 166 -5.65 1.07 -5.30
C LEU A 166 -7.12 0.69 -5.45
N GLU A 167 -7.55 0.49 -6.67
CA GLU A 167 -8.87 0.00 -7.01
C GLU A 167 -8.74 -1.20 -7.93
N ILE A 168 -9.30 -2.34 -7.51
CA ILE A 168 -9.40 -3.55 -8.31
C ILE A 168 -10.89 -3.85 -8.50
N THR A 169 -11.35 -3.81 -9.74
CA THR A 169 -12.75 -4.03 -10.11
C THR A 169 -12.86 -4.94 -11.33
N ASN A 170 -14.06 -5.41 -11.61
CA ASN A 170 -14.32 -6.26 -12.78
C ASN A 170 -13.48 -7.55 -12.79
N VAL A 171 -13.26 -8.14 -11.62
CA VAL A 171 -12.52 -9.40 -11.50
C VAL A 171 -13.30 -10.51 -12.23
N LYS A 172 -12.60 -11.23 -13.13
CA LYS A 172 -13.17 -12.34 -13.92
C LYS A 172 -12.48 -13.64 -13.53
N TYR A 173 -13.27 -14.68 -13.27
CA TYR A 173 -12.83 -16.00 -12.84
C TYR A 173 -13.05 -17.03 -13.94
#